data_7504344324bd5cdc48664682b9632e8e
#
_entry.id   7504344324bd5cdc48664682b9632e8e
#
_cell.length_a   1.000
_cell.length_b   1.000
_cell.length_c   1.000
_cell.angle_alpha   90.00
_cell.angle_beta   90.00
_cell.angle_gamma   90.00
#
_symmetry.space_group_name_H-M   'P 1'
#
loop_
_entity.id
_entity.type
_entity.pdbx_description
1 polymer ?
#
loop_
_entity_poly.entity_id
_entity_poly.type
_entity_poly.pdbx_seq_one_letter_code
_entity_poly.pdbx_strand_id
1 'polypeptide(L)'
;MTSLVSVENLTVTFPLGXRLFGAPPTLRAVKNVSLQIPKGSFFGLVGESGSGKTTLGRAILRAAPIEDGKITYDDGSWTCNIADMTKAQERHFRSLTQMIFQDPYAALSPRMTVRDIIAEPLEVLGLTKTREETDMRVREIAGKCRINLEXLRRYPHAFSGGQRQRISIARALATGPKFVVADECVAALDVSIQADILNLLKQLQHNLDLTFLFISHDLSVVAHVCDYVAVMYLGEIVEEGPTKQIFANPQHSYTQALLGAIPSLDPDQRSRVIRSDRNTSX
;
A
#
# COMPACT_ATOMS: atom_id res chain seq x y z
N MET A 1 15.80 -3.19 -13.96
CA MET A 1 14.66 -2.35 -13.55
C MET A 1 15.11 -1.36 -12.49
N THR A 2 14.65 -0.10 -12.60
CA THR A 2 15.00 0.97 -11.66
C THR A 2 14.12 0.86 -10.42
N SER A 3 14.71 0.92 -9.23
CA SER A 3 13.98 0.90 -7.97
C SER A 3 13.46 2.29 -7.62
N LEU A 4 12.17 2.38 -7.33
CA LEU A 4 11.59 3.63 -6.81
C LEU A 4 11.91 3.78 -5.33
N VAL A 5 11.82 2.69 -4.57
CA VAL A 5 12.11 2.67 -3.14
C VAL A 5 13.14 1.58 -2.88
N SER A 6 14.23 1.95 -2.21
CA SER A 6 15.28 1.02 -1.80
C SER A 6 15.39 1.03 -0.28
N VAL A 7 15.21 -0.13 0.33
CA VAL A 7 15.32 -0.33 1.77
C VAL A 7 16.59 -1.14 2.03
N GLU A 8 17.47 -0.64 2.91
CA GLU A 8 18.77 -1.26 3.20
C GLU A 8 18.93 -1.45 4.69
N ASN A 9 18.95 -2.71 5.13
CA ASN A 9 19.25 -3.13 6.50
C ASN A 9 18.40 -2.37 7.54
N LEU A 10 17.10 -2.25 7.27
CA LEU A 10 16.17 -1.49 8.08
C LEU A 10 15.78 -2.24 9.34
N THR A 11 15.87 -1.55 10.48
CA THR A 11 15.38 -2.04 11.76
C THR A 11 14.47 -0.98 12.38
N VAL A 12 13.29 -1.41 12.82
CA VAL A 12 12.30 -0.58 13.49
C VAL A 12 11.95 -1.23 14.82
N THR A 13 12.08 -0.48 15.90
CA THR A 13 11.87 -0.96 17.27
C THR A 13 10.86 -0.06 17.97
N PHE A 14 9.91 -0.67 18.66
CA PHE A 14 8.91 0.05 19.47
C PHE A 14 9.06 -0.29 20.94
N PRO A 15 8.90 0.68 21.87
CA PRO A 15 8.83 0.37 23.29
C PRO A 15 7.52 -0.37 23.64
N LEU A 16 7.59 -1.34 24.54
CA LEU A 16 6.44 -2.13 24.99
C LEU A 16 5.97 -1.68 26.38
N GLY A 17 5.49 -0.46 26.48
CA GLY A 17 4.95 0.07 27.74
C GLY A 17 5.99 0.75 28.62
N UNK A 18 5.73 1.12 29.61
CA UNK A 18 6.46 1.77 30.36
C UNK A 18 6.92 0.92 31.41
N ARG A 19 7.88 1.27 31.92
CA ARG A 19 8.46 0.68 33.17
C ARG A 19 8.69 1.75 34.21
N LEU A 20 8.44 1.38 35.43
CA LEU A 20 8.72 2.28 36.56
C LEU A 20 10.22 2.47 36.77
N PHE A 21 11.01 1.47 36.44
CA PHE A 21 12.48 1.51 36.58
C PHE A 21 13.15 0.85 35.37
N GLY A 22 14.19 1.50 34.86
CA GLY A 22 14.99 0.99 33.74
C GLY A 22 14.34 1.28 32.39
N ALA A 23 15.04 0.89 31.32
CA ALA A 23 14.52 1.05 29.96
C ALA A 23 13.33 0.10 29.76
N PRO A 24 12.26 0.55 29.06
CA PRO A 24 11.13 -0.33 28.78
C PRO A 24 11.54 -1.48 27.84
N PRO A 25 10.89 -2.64 27.93
CA PRO A 25 11.12 -3.69 26.94
C PRO A 25 10.74 -3.20 25.55
N THR A 26 11.41 -3.69 24.53
CA THR A 26 11.19 -3.25 23.14
C THR A 26 10.79 -4.42 22.27
N LEU A 27 9.99 -4.12 21.24
CA LEU A 27 9.65 -5.04 20.16
C LEU A 27 10.35 -4.59 18.89
N ARG A 28 11.21 -5.44 18.35
CA ARG A 28 11.84 -5.19 17.07
C ARG A 28 10.88 -5.67 15.98
N ALA A 29 10.04 -4.76 15.50
CA ALA A 29 8.97 -5.08 14.55
C ALA A 29 9.50 -5.36 13.14
N VAL A 30 10.59 -4.70 12.76
CA VAL A 30 11.30 -4.92 11.49
C VAL A 30 12.76 -5.16 11.83
N LYS A 31 13.31 -6.28 11.33
CA LYS A 31 14.65 -6.77 11.70
C LYS A 31 15.53 -6.87 10.45
N ASN A 32 16.41 -5.90 10.27
CA ASN A 32 17.45 -5.94 9.24
C ASN A 32 16.88 -6.28 7.84
N VAL A 33 15.83 -5.56 7.44
CA VAL A 33 15.14 -5.82 6.19
C VAL A 33 15.79 -5.02 5.06
N SER A 34 16.08 -5.71 3.94
CA SER A 34 16.50 -5.08 2.69
C SER A 34 15.49 -5.45 1.61
N LEU A 35 15.10 -4.46 0.79
CA LEU A 35 14.02 -4.62 -0.17
C LEU A 35 14.16 -3.58 -1.27
N GLN A 36 13.90 -4.01 -2.53
CA GLN A 36 13.86 -3.11 -3.68
C GLN A 36 12.47 -3.15 -4.28
N ILE A 37 11.83 -1.99 -4.39
CA ILE A 37 10.50 -1.89 -5.01
C ILE A 37 10.69 -1.26 -6.39
N PRO A 38 10.55 -2.04 -7.47
CA PRO A 38 10.76 -1.50 -8.81
C PRO A 38 9.71 -0.44 -9.17
N LYS A 39 10.15 0.58 -9.87
CA LYS A 39 9.25 1.64 -10.37
C LYS A 39 8.22 1.02 -11.31
N GLY A 40 6.96 1.37 -11.09
CA GLY A 40 5.84 0.88 -11.90
C GLY A 40 5.32 -0.49 -11.50
N SER A 41 5.86 -1.11 -10.43
CA SER A 41 5.43 -2.43 -10.00
C SER A 41 4.21 -2.35 -9.08
N PHE A 42 3.48 -3.46 -9.02
CA PHE A 42 2.47 -3.73 -8.01
C PHE A 42 3.10 -4.78 -7.10
N PHE A 43 3.71 -4.31 -6.02
CA PHE A 43 4.60 -5.13 -5.18
C PHE A 43 3.84 -5.61 -3.94
N GLY A 44 3.71 -6.91 -3.78
CA GLY A 44 3.02 -7.52 -2.65
C GLY A 44 3.93 -7.75 -1.46
N LEU A 45 3.42 -7.44 -0.27
CA LEU A 45 4.09 -7.76 1.00
C LEU A 45 3.12 -8.61 1.81
N VAL A 46 3.46 -9.87 2.01
CA VAL A 46 2.55 -10.86 2.60
C VAL A 46 3.15 -11.46 3.86
N GLY A 47 2.28 -11.98 4.71
CA GLY A 47 2.63 -12.63 5.96
C GLY A 47 1.47 -12.60 6.92
N GLU A 48 1.59 -13.34 8.00
CA GLU A 48 0.57 -13.37 9.06
C GLU A 48 0.46 -12.01 9.75
N SER A 49 -0.66 -11.77 10.40
CA SER A 49 -0.86 -10.61 11.27
C SER A 49 0.27 -10.56 12.30
N GLY A 50 0.84 -9.38 12.52
CA GLY A 50 1.94 -9.20 13.47
C GLY A 50 3.31 -9.53 12.92
N SER A 51 3.45 -9.77 11.61
CA SER A 51 4.75 -10.07 11.00
C SER A 51 5.62 -8.83 10.73
N GLY A 52 5.05 -7.62 10.88
CA GLY A 52 5.78 -6.37 10.67
C GLY A 52 5.46 -5.64 9.37
N LYS A 53 4.51 -6.12 8.60
CA LYS A 53 4.17 -5.56 7.28
C LYS A 53 3.74 -4.11 7.35
N THR A 54 2.80 -3.81 8.23
CA THR A 54 2.28 -2.43 8.40
C THR A 54 3.39 -1.51 8.88
N THR A 55 4.23 -1.98 9.79
CA THR A 55 5.36 -1.20 10.31
C THR A 55 6.36 -0.89 9.20
N LEU A 56 6.68 -1.86 8.35
CA LEU A 56 7.57 -1.64 7.21
C LEU A 56 6.98 -0.58 6.25
N GLY A 57 5.70 -0.71 5.92
CA GLY A 57 5.02 0.26 5.06
C GLY A 57 5.04 1.66 5.65
N ARG A 58 4.79 1.78 6.95
CA ARG A 58 4.81 3.08 7.64
C ARG A 58 6.21 3.67 7.69
N ALA A 59 7.24 2.84 7.92
CA ALA A 59 8.62 3.31 7.93
C ALA A 59 9.04 3.89 6.59
N ILE A 60 8.61 3.24 5.50
CA ILE A 60 8.88 3.74 4.14
C ILE A 60 8.24 5.11 3.92
N LEU A 61 7.08 5.36 4.52
CA LEU A 61 6.39 6.65 4.44
C LEU A 61 6.83 7.64 5.53
N ARG A 62 7.84 7.30 6.30
CA ARG A 62 8.36 8.08 7.43
C ARG A 62 7.30 8.28 8.52
N ALA A 63 6.45 7.27 8.73
CA ALA A 63 5.41 7.29 9.76
C ALA A 63 5.69 6.29 10.90
N ALA A 64 6.93 5.75 10.95
CA ALA A 64 7.40 4.89 12.03
C ALA A 64 8.87 5.22 12.30
N PRO A 65 9.35 5.07 13.54
CA PRO A 65 10.73 5.41 13.86
C PRO A 65 11.72 4.42 13.25
N ILE A 66 12.78 4.93 12.65
CA ILE A 66 13.84 4.11 12.06
C ILE A 66 14.99 4.04 13.07
N GLU A 67 15.27 2.85 13.59
CA GLU A 67 16.38 2.63 14.52
C GLU A 67 17.70 2.53 13.78
N ASP A 68 17.70 1.82 12.66
CA ASP A 68 18.90 1.55 11.88
C ASP A 68 18.51 1.30 10.43
N GLY A 69 19.45 1.52 9.53
CA GLY A 69 19.25 1.28 8.11
C GLY A 69 18.96 2.54 7.33
N LYS A 70 18.67 2.35 6.06
CA LYS A 70 18.49 3.44 5.11
C LYS A 70 17.31 3.15 4.17
N ILE A 71 16.51 4.18 3.90
CA ILE A 71 15.43 4.10 2.91
C ILE A 71 15.63 5.24 1.92
N THR A 72 15.74 4.92 0.64
CA THR A 72 15.93 5.89 -0.43
C THR A 72 14.72 5.88 -1.35
N TYR A 73 14.20 7.06 -1.65
CA TYR A 73 13.19 7.28 -2.68
C TYR A 73 13.88 7.93 -3.88
N ASP A 74 13.65 7.39 -5.08
CA ASP A 74 14.25 7.93 -6.30
C ASP A 74 13.30 7.67 -7.48
N ASP A 75 12.65 8.74 -7.96
CA ASP A 75 11.73 8.63 -9.09
C ASP A 75 12.35 9.06 -10.43
N GLY A 76 13.65 9.32 -10.43
CA GLY A 76 14.37 9.79 -11.60
C GLY A 76 14.41 11.31 -11.72
N SER A 77 13.43 12.00 -11.16
CA SER A 77 13.37 13.46 -11.12
C SER A 77 13.81 14.03 -9.78
N TRP A 78 13.68 13.24 -8.72
CA TRP A 78 13.95 13.67 -7.36
C TRP A 78 14.35 12.47 -6.52
N THR A 79 15.32 12.68 -5.65
CA THR A 79 15.89 11.63 -4.79
C THR A 79 15.99 12.15 -3.37
N CYS A 80 15.67 11.32 -2.38
CA CYS A 80 15.90 11.66 -0.99
C CYS A 80 16.21 10.43 -0.15
N ASN A 81 16.95 10.64 0.94
CA ASN A 81 17.08 9.70 2.04
C ASN A 81 15.95 10.01 3.03
N ILE A 82 15.01 9.07 3.19
CA ILE A 82 13.78 9.32 3.93
C ILE A 82 14.03 9.67 5.40
N ALA A 83 15.08 9.10 6.01
CA ALA A 83 15.40 9.37 7.41
C ALA A 83 15.96 10.79 7.64
N ASP A 84 16.54 11.41 6.63
CA ASP A 84 17.27 12.67 6.76
C ASP A 84 16.66 13.84 6.00
N MET A 85 15.36 13.82 5.78
CA MET A 85 14.67 14.87 5.03
C MET A 85 14.59 16.19 5.83
N THR A 86 14.83 17.31 5.16
CA THR A 86 14.46 18.63 5.67
C THR A 86 12.93 18.76 5.66
N LYS A 87 12.40 19.81 6.29
CA LYS A 87 10.94 20.05 6.30
C LYS A 87 10.41 20.26 4.88
N ALA A 88 11.15 20.96 4.02
CA ALA A 88 10.75 21.18 2.64
C ALA A 88 10.74 19.87 1.85
N GLN A 89 11.76 19.03 2.04
CA GLN A 89 11.83 17.73 1.40
C GLN A 89 10.69 16.82 1.90
N GLU A 90 10.39 16.86 3.19
CA GLU A 90 9.29 16.05 3.76
C GLU A 90 7.95 16.46 3.17
N ARG A 91 7.69 17.75 3.01
CA ARG A 91 6.46 18.25 2.39
C ARG A 91 6.34 17.76 0.96
N HIS A 92 7.42 17.83 0.19
CA HIS A 92 7.44 17.32 -1.19
C HIS A 92 7.24 15.81 -1.21
N PHE A 93 7.93 15.07 -0.34
CA PHE A 93 7.79 13.61 -0.22
C PHE A 93 6.34 13.23 0.08
N ARG A 94 5.64 13.97 0.94
CA ARG A 94 4.25 13.69 1.29
C ARG A 94 3.29 13.90 0.13
N SER A 95 3.66 14.78 -0.82
CA SER A 95 2.86 14.92 -2.04
C SER A 95 3.07 13.76 -3.01
N LEU A 96 4.24 13.10 -2.95
CA LEU A 96 4.62 12.01 -3.84
C LEU A 96 4.22 10.63 -3.32
N THR A 97 3.88 10.53 -2.04
CA THR A 97 3.60 9.24 -1.39
C THR A 97 2.32 9.33 -0.58
N GLN A 98 1.54 8.25 -0.57
CA GLN A 98 0.28 8.22 0.16
C GLN A 98 0.03 6.81 0.69
N MET A 99 -0.92 6.71 1.62
CA MET A 99 -1.33 5.43 2.20
C MET A 99 -2.84 5.26 2.09
N ILE A 100 -3.26 4.06 1.70
CA ILE A 100 -4.67 3.65 1.72
C ILE A 100 -4.82 2.67 2.88
N PHE A 101 -5.76 2.95 3.79
CA PHE A 101 -5.92 2.22 5.05
C PHE A 101 -6.94 1.08 4.93
N GLN A 102 -6.83 0.12 5.85
CA GLN A 102 -7.68 -1.06 5.92
C GLN A 102 -9.15 -0.72 6.14
N ASP A 103 -9.43 0.18 7.09
CA ASP A 103 -10.79 0.48 7.54
C ASP A 103 -11.28 1.81 6.95
N PRO A 104 -12.12 1.77 5.90
CA PRO A 104 -12.64 3.02 5.34
C PRO A 104 -13.56 3.78 6.30
N TYR A 105 -14.19 3.09 7.27
CA TYR A 105 -15.05 3.76 8.25
C TYR A 105 -14.24 4.60 9.23
N ALA A 106 -13.09 4.08 9.68
CA ALA A 106 -12.21 4.79 10.60
C ALA A 106 -11.43 5.90 9.90
N ALA A 107 -11.14 5.73 8.60
CA ALA A 107 -10.29 6.66 7.85
C ALA A 107 -11.00 7.94 7.42
N LEU A 108 -12.34 7.93 7.34
CA LEU A 108 -13.12 9.06 6.82
C LEU A 108 -13.86 9.78 7.96
N SER A 109 -13.66 11.10 8.04
CA SER A 109 -14.39 11.91 9.04
C SER A 109 -15.89 11.92 8.74
N PRO A 110 -16.75 11.55 9.69
CA PRO A 110 -18.20 11.59 9.46
C PRO A 110 -18.78 13.00 9.38
N ARG A 111 -18.00 14.01 9.76
CA ARG A 111 -18.43 15.41 9.75
C ARG A 111 -18.08 16.15 8.45
N MET A 112 -17.31 15.50 7.57
CA MET A 112 -16.89 16.11 6.30
C MET A 112 -17.66 15.50 5.15
N THR A 113 -18.00 16.32 4.16
CA THR A 113 -18.55 15.81 2.91
C THR A 113 -17.50 15.04 2.14
N VAL A 114 -17.91 14.21 1.19
CA VAL A 114 -16.99 13.47 0.32
C VAL A 114 -16.04 14.45 -0.40
N ARG A 115 -16.57 15.55 -0.90
CA ARG A 115 -15.76 16.60 -1.55
C ARG A 115 -14.65 17.09 -0.61
N ASP A 116 -14.99 17.41 0.62
CA ASP A 116 -14.02 17.96 1.58
C ASP A 116 -12.98 16.92 2.01
N ILE A 117 -13.38 15.66 2.11
CA ILE A 117 -12.46 14.56 2.43
C ILE A 117 -11.39 14.44 1.33
N ILE A 118 -11.81 14.42 0.08
CA ILE A 118 -10.88 14.28 -1.05
C ILE A 118 -10.00 15.54 -1.19
N ALA A 119 -10.58 16.71 -0.91
CA ALA A 119 -9.90 18.00 -1.04
C ALA A 119 -8.85 18.23 0.05
N GLU A 120 -9.01 17.62 1.23
CA GLU A 120 -8.18 17.93 2.41
C GLU A 120 -6.69 17.83 2.13
N PRO A 121 -6.16 16.72 1.58
CA PRO A 121 -4.71 16.66 1.33
C PRO A 121 -4.23 17.68 0.30
N LEU A 122 -5.05 18.04 -0.67
CA LEU A 122 -4.70 19.09 -1.63
C LEU A 122 -4.51 20.43 -0.94
N GLU A 123 -5.42 20.75 -0.01
CA GLU A 123 -5.40 22.01 0.70
C GLU A 123 -4.29 22.04 1.76
N VAL A 124 -4.14 20.96 2.52
CA VAL A 124 -3.12 20.86 3.58
C VAL A 124 -1.70 20.96 2.99
N LEU A 125 -1.46 20.31 1.85
CA LEU A 125 -0.15 20.33 1.19
C LEU A 125 0.04 21.55 0.27
N GLY A 126 -0.98 22.40 0.14
CA GLY A 126 -0.88 23.60 -0.68
C GLY A 126 -0.74 23.32 -2.18
N LEU A 127 -1.30 22.24 -2.66
CA LEU A 127 -1.17 21.80 -4.06
C LEU A 127 -2.17 22.52 -4.98
N THR A 128 -3.20 23.13 -4.41
CA THR A 128 -4.15 23.95 -5.12
C THR A 128 -4.23 25.32 -4.44
N LYS A 129 -4.46 26.37 -5.23
CA LYS A 129 -4.43 27.75 -4.73
C LYS A 129 -5.83 28.36 -4.58
N THR A 130 -6.79 27.89 -5.37
CA THR A 130 -8.16 28.41 -5.34
C THR A 130 -9.15 27.29 -5.12
N ARG A 131 -10.36 27.66 -4.66
CA ARG A 131 -11.43 26.68 -4.46
C ARG A 131 -11.81 26.02 -5.80
N GLU A 132 -11.81 26.77 -6.87
CA GLU A 132 -12.12 26.28 -8.21
C GLU A 132 -11.11 25.23 -8.68
N GLU A 133 -9.85 25.49 -8.43
CA GLU A 133 -8.77 24.54 -8.76
C GLU A 133 -8.91 23.26 -7.93
N THR A 134 -9.21 23.38 -6.64
CA THR A 134 -9.45 22.23 -5.77
C THR A 134 -10.65 21.43 -6.27
N ASP A 135 -11.76 22.08 -6.59
CA ASP A 135 -12.97 21.41 -7.09
C ASP A 135 -12.69 20.64 -8.39
N MET A 136 -11.91 21.21 -9.29
CA MET A 136 -11.52 20.54 -10.54
C MET A 136 -10.73 19.26 -10.25
N ARG A 137 -9.74 19.35 -9.37
CA ARG A 137 -8.92 18.19 -9.01
C ARG A 137 -9.76 17.10 -8.33
N VAL A 138 -10.66 17.51 -7.44
CA VAL A 138 -11.54 16.57 -6.73
C VAL A 138 -12.46 15.84 -7.73
N ARG A 139 -13.09 16.58 -8.64
CA ARG A 139 -14.00 15.98 -9.63
C ARG A 139 -13.25 15.02 -10.55
N GLU A 140 -12.05 15.39 -10.95
CA GLU A 140 -11.22 14.56 -11.83
C GLU A 140 -10.87 13.22 -11.16
N ILE A 141 -10.34 13.27 -9.93
CA ILE A 141 -9.93 12.03 -9.25
C ILE A 141 -11.15 11.20 -8.82
N ALA A 142 -12.23 11.84 -8.42
CA ALA A 142 -13.47 11.14 -8.07
C ALA A 142 -14.00 10.36 -9.27
N GLY A 143 -13.98 10.97 -10.46
CA GLY A 143 -14.39 10.31 -11.69
C GLY A 143 -13.51 9.09 -12.00
N LYS A 144 -12.19 9.23 -11.85
CA LYS A 144 -11.25 8.13 -12.08
C LYS A 144 -11.46 6.99 -11.09
N CYS A 145 -11.93 7.28 -9.88
CA CYS A 145 -12.23 6.29 -8.85
C CYS A 145 -13.66 5.78 -8.91
N ARG A 146 -14.39 6.12 -9.96
CA ARG A 146 -15.76 5.66 -10.20
C ARG A 146 -16.73 6.10 -9.11
N ILE A 147 -16.50 7.30 -8.56
CA ILE A 147 -17.41 7.93 -7.61
C ILE A 147 -18.39 8.78 -8.40
N ASN A 148 -19.69 8.59 -8.16
CA ASN A 148 -20.71 9.44 -8.75
C ASN A 148 -20.51 10.88 -8.26
N LEU A 149 -20.33 11.83 -9.17
CA LEU A 149 -19.99 13.22 -8.86
C LEU A 149 -21.11 13.92 -8.09
N GLU A 150 -22.37 13.46 -8.24
CA GLU A 150 -23.48 13.97 -7.44
C GLU A 150 -23.38 13.60 -5.96
N UNK A 151 -22.63 12.75 -5.65
CA UNK A 151 -22.43 12.31 -4.41
C UNK A 151 -21.45 13.03 -3.66
N LEU A 152 -20.76 13.90 -4.27
CA LEU A 152 -19.69 14.67 -3.60
C LEU A 152 -20.18 15.55 -2.44
N ARG A 153 -21.41 15.94 -2.46
CA ARG A 153 -22.01 16.76 -1.41
C ARG A 153 -22.50 15.94 -0.20
N ARG A 154 -22.46 14.63 -0.30
CA ARG A 154 -22.96 13.75 0.77
C ARG A 154 -21.86 13.41 1.77
N TYR A 155 -22.28 12.84 2.90
CA TYR A 155 -21.40 12.45 4.00
C TYR A 155 -21.11 10.95 3.92
N PRO A 156 -19.98 10.49 4.50
CA PRO A 156 -19.57 9.08 4.33
C PRO A 156 -20.60 8.04 4.80
N HIS A 157 -21.41 8.35 5.80
CA HIS A 157 -22.39 7.38 6.32
C HIS A 157 -23.47 6.99 5.31
N ALA A 158 -23.63 7.78 4.22
CA ALA A 158 -24.58 7.48 3.16
C ALA A 158 -24.09 6.40 2.19
N PHE A 159 -22.88 5.88 2.36
CA PHE A 159 -22.21 5.02 1.39
C PHE A 159 -21.92 3.63 1.94
N SER A 160 -21.88 2.63 1.05
CA SER A 160 -21.46 1.26 1.35
C SER A 160 -19.94 1.21 1.65
N GLY A 161 -19.47 0.06 2.13
CA GLY A 161 -18.05 -0.17 2.39
C GLY A 161 -17.19 0.01 1.15
N GLY A 162 -17.61 -0.54 0.02
CA GLY A 162 -16.89 -0.41 -1.26
C GLY A 162 -16.85 1.04 -1.75
N GLN A 163 -17.95 1.75 -1.62
CA GLN A 163 -18.03 3.17 -1.97
C GLN A 163 -17.12 4.01 -1.07
N ARG A 164 -17.10 3.71 0.24
CA ARG A 164 -16.21 4.41 1.18
C ARG A 164 -14.74 4.14 0.85
N GLN A 165 -14.43 2.92 0.41
CA GLN A 165 -13.06 2.60 0.02
C GLN A 165 -12.65 3.37 -1.24
N ARG A 166 -13.57 3.54 -2.19
CA ARG A 166 -13.29 4.40 -3.37
C ARG A 166 -13.01 5.84 -2.96
N ILE A 167 -13.72 6.35 -1.95
CA ILE A 167 -13.47 7.69 -1.40
C ILE A 167 -12.07 7.75 -0.79
N SER A 168 -11.67 6.73 0.00
CA SER A 168 -10.32 6.65 0.57
C SER A 168 -9.25 6.62 -0.51
N ILE A 169 -9.48 5.86 -1.56
CA ILE A 169 -8.55 5.78 -2.71
C ILE A 169 -8.45 7.15 -3.38
N ALA A 170 -9.57 7.80 -3.64
CA ALA A 170 -9.59 9.12 -4.28
C ALA A 170 -8.84 10.16 -3.43
N ARG A 171 -9.04 10.14 -2.11
CA ARG A 171 -8.32 11.03 -1.20
C ARG A 171 -6.80 10.83 -1.30
N ALA A 172 -6.37 9.57 -1.29
CA ALA A 172 -4.94 9.25 -1.39
C ALA A 172 -4.37 9.70 -2.74
N LEU A 173 -5.11 9.50 -3.83
CA LEU A 173 -4.61 9.80 -5.18
C LEU A 173 -4.81 11.24 -5.62
N ALA A 174 -5.55 12.04 -4.86
CA ALA A 174 -5.82 13.45 -5.20
C ALA A 174 -4.53 14.27 -5.30
N THR A 175 -3.51 13.95 -4.49
CA THR A 175 -2.24 14.67 -4.49
C THR A 175 -1.38 14.37 -5.72
N GLY A 176 -1.75 13.38 -6.52
CA GLY A 176 -0.94 12.94 -7.66
C GLY A 176 0.32 12.19 -7.23
N PRO A 177 0.20 11.22 -6.31
CA PRO A 177 1.39 10.52 -5.82
C PRO A 177 1.99 9.63 -6.90
N LYS A 178 3.24 9.23 -6.67
CA LYS A 178 3.94 8.24 -7.50
C LYS A 178 4.03 6.89 -6.79
N PHE A 179 3.96 6.90 -5.46
CA PHE A 179 4.08 5.69 -4.63
C PHE A 179 2.95 5.64 -3.62
N VAL A 180 2.27 4.49 -3.54
CA VAL A 180 1.15 4.28 -2.63
C VAL A 180 1.35 3.00 -1.85
N VAL A 181 1.24 3.08 -0.53
CA VAL A 181 1.16 1.91 0.35
C VAL A 181 -0.32 1.59 0.58
N ALA A 182 -0.76 0.44 0.11
CA ALA A 182 -2.14 -0.03 0.32
C ALA A 182 -2.11 -1.10 1.42
N ASP A 183 -2.55 -0.73 2.63
CA ASP A 183 -2.43 -1.58 3.81
C ASP A 183 -3.74 -2.31 4.07
N GLU A 184 -3.82 -3.56 3.60
CA GLU A 184 -4.98 -4.44 3.84
C GLU A 184 -6.29 -3.78 3.35
N CYS A 185 -6.24 -3.07 2.24
CA CYS A 185 -7.31 -2.15 1.83
C CYS A 185 -8.56 -2.87 1.30
N VAL A 186 -8.51 -4.18 1.08
CA VAL A 186 -9.70 -4.95 0.68
C VAL A 186 -10.12 -5.99 1.73
N ALA A 187 -9.41 -6.09 2.86
CA ALA A 187 -9.60 -7.16 3.84
C ALA A 187 -11.00 -7.16 4.46
N ALA A 188 -11.62 -6.00 4.63
CA ALA A 188 -12.93 -5.87 5.27
C ALA A 188 -14.10 -5.91 4.29
N LEU A 189 -13.84 -6.17 3.01
CA LEU A 189 -14.85 -6.10 1.95
C LEU A 189 -15.29 -7.50 1.51
N ASP A 190 -16.52 -7.61 1.01
CA ASP A 190 -17.04 -8.83 0.40
C ASP A 190 -16.21 -9.21 -0.84
N VAL A 191 -16.21 -10.49 -1.20
CA VAL A 191 -15.37 -10.99 -2.30
C VAL A 191 -15.64 -10.28 -3.62
N SER A 192 -16.89 -10.04 -3.98
CA SER A 192 -17.22 -9.33 -5.23
C SER A 192 -16.77 -7.88 -5.20
N ILE A 193 -16.91 -7.22 -4.06
CA ILE A 193 -16.47 -5.83 -3.89
C ILE A 193 -14.94 -5.76 -3.88
N GLN A 194 -14.27 -6.75 -3.28
CA GLN A 194 -12.81 -6.86 -3.34
C GLN A 194 -12.34 -6.87 -4.79
N ALA A 195 -12.97 -7.70 -5.62
CA ALA A 195 -12.59 -7.81 -7.03
C ALA A 195 -12.74 -6.47 -7.76
N ASP A 196 -13.82 -5.75 -7.49
CA ASP A 196 -14.05 -4.41 -8.08
C ASP A 196 -12.98 -3.42 -7.67
N ILE A 197 -12.62 -3.40 -6.38
CA ILE A 197 -11.59 -2.48 -5.86
C ILE A 197 -10.21 -2.86 -6.43
N LEU A 198 -9.88 -4.14 -6.49
CA LEU A 198 -8.59 -4.59 -7.04
C LEU A 198 -8.47 -4.22 -8.51
N ASN A 199 -9.55 -4.38 -9.30
CA ASN A 199 -9.57 -3.98 -10.70
C ASN A 199 -9.38 -2.46 -10.82
N LEU A 200 -10.02 -1.69 -9.94
CA LEU A 200 -9.86 -0.24 -9.90
C LEU A 200 -8.40 0.14 -9.62
N LEU A 201 -7.78 -0.47 -8.63
CA LEU A 201 -6.37 -0.19 -8.28
C LEU A 201 -5.44 -0.51 -9.45
N LYS A 202 -5.68 -1.62 -10.15
CA LYS A 202 -4.86 -2.00 -11.31
C LYS A 202 -5.03 -1.00 -12.45
N GLN A 203 -6.25 -0.55 -12.71
CA GLN A 203 -6.51 0.48 -13.72
C GLN A 203 -5.82 1.79 -13.37
N LEU A 204 -5.93 2.22 -12.10
CA LEU A 204 -5.31 3.44 -11.62
C LEU A 204 -3.79 3.36 -11.70
N GLN A 205 -3.21 2.20 -11.35
CA GLN A 205 -1.76 1.97 -11.46
C GLN A 205 -1.30 2.21 -12.89
N HIS A 206 -1.99 1.61 -13.85
CA HIS A 206 -1.64 1.71 -15.26
C HIS A 206 -1.84 3.13 -15.78
N ASN A 207 -2.99 3.72 -15.53
CA ASN A 207 -3.37 5.03 -16.11
C ASN A 207 -2.59 6.19 -15.48
N LEU A 208 -2.22 6.09 -14.20
CA LEU A 208 -1.55 7.15 -13.47
C LEU A 208 -0.07 6.87 -13.22
N ASP A 209 0.45 5.77 -13.78
CA ASP A 209 1.86 5.40 -13.67
C ASP A 209 2.30 5.25 -12.20
N LEU A 210 1.48 4.54 -11.42
CA LEU A 210 1.72 4.37 -9.99
C LEU A 210 2.60 3.16 -9.69
N THR A 211 3.29 3.23 -8.55
CA THR A 211 3.95 2.08 -7.92
C THR A 211 3.23 1.81 -6.59
N PHE A 212 2.82 0.56 -6.39
CA PHE A 212 2.13 0.14 -5.18
C PHE A 212 2.99 -0.79 -4.33
N LEU A 213 2.99 -0.54 -3.01
CA LEU A 213 3.32 -1.58 -2.02
C LEU A 213 1.99 -2.07 -1.45
N PHE A 214 1.60 -3.28 -1.81
CA PHE A 214 0.30 -3.86 -1.49
C PHE A 214 0.47 -4.85 -0.35
N ILE A 215 0.03 -4.47 0.84
CA ILE A 215 0.15 -5.28 2.06
C ILE A 215 -1.10 -6.12 2.22
N SER A 216 -0.93 -7.43 2.37
CA SER A 216 -2.07 -8.34 2.52
C SER A 216 -1.64 -9.61 3.27
N HIS A 217 -2.59 -10.20 4.00
CA HIS A 217 -2.45 -11.55 4.53
C HIS A 217 -3.15 -12.59 3.63
N ASP A 218 -3.78 -12.13 2.55
CA ASP A 218 -4.52 -12.98 1.61
C ASP A 218 -3.67 -13.25 0.37
N LEU A 219 -3.06 -14.42 0.33
CA LEU A 219 -2.16 -14.81 -0.76
C LEU A 219 -2.87 -14.95 -2.10
N SER A 220 -4.15 -15.32 -2.10
CA SER A 220 -4.90 -15.46 -3.36
C SER A 220 -5.09 -14.10 -4.03
N VAL A 221 -5.29 -13.04 -3.26
CA VAL A 221 -5.37 -11.67 -3.77
C VAL A 221 -4.02 -11.26 -4.39
N VAL A 222 -2.93 -11.51 -3.65
CA VAL A 222 -1.58 -11.15 -4.11
C VAL A 222 -1.22 -11.90 -5.39
N ALA A 223 -1.62 -13.17 -5.49
CA ALA A 223 -1.37 -13.97 -6.70
C ALA A 223 -1.97 -13.34 -7.95
N HIS A 224 -3.13 -12.68 -7.81
CA HIS A 224 -3.83 -12.07 -8.94
C HIS A 224 -3.30 -10.70 -9.33
N VAL A 225 -2.91 -9.86 -8.36
CA VAL A 225 -2.66 -8.45 -8.67
C VAL A 225 -1.20 -8.03 -8.62
N CYS A 226 -0.34 -8.79 -7.95
CA CYS A 226 1.05 -8.37 -7.72
C CYS A 226 2.01 -8.98 -8.72
N ASP A 227 2.96 -8.15 -9.19
CA ASP A 227 4.05 -8.57 -10.10
C ASP A 227 5.18 -9.25 -9.33
N TYR A 228 5.45 -8.75 -8.13
CA TYR A 228 6.48 -9.21 -7.21
C TYR A 228 5.89 -9.40 -5.83
N VAL A 229 6.51 -10.25 -5.03
CA VAL A 229 6.06 -10.50 -3.67
C VAL A 229 7.26 -10.67 -2.75
N ALA A 230 7.16 -10.14 -1.55
CA ALA A 230 8.07 -10.41 -0.44
C ALA A 230 7.25 -11.02 0.68
N VAL A 231 7.76 -12.10 1.26
CA VAL A 231 7.11 -12.81 2.37
C VAL A 231 7.80 -12.39 3.67
N MET A 232 7.01 -11.90 4.61
CA MET A 232 7.51 -11.39 5.89
C MET A 232 7.08 -12.30 7.03
N TYR A 233 8.04 -12.65 7.89
CA TYR A 233 7.82 -13.52 9.04
C TYR A 233 8.63 -13.01 10.23
N LEU A 234 7.94 -12.71 11.31
CA LEU A 234 8.56 -12.24 12.57
C LEU A 234 9.57 -11.11 12.35
N GLY A 235 9.17 -10.14 11.54
CA GLY A 235 9.96 -8.93 11.29
C GLY A 235 11.01 -9.05 10.20
N GLU A 236 11.16 -10.22 9.59
CA GLU A 236 12.18 -10.46 8.57
C GLU A 236 11.55 -10.85 7.23
N ILE A 237 12.21 -10.49 6.13
CA ILE A 237 11.82 -10.99 4.81
C ILE A 237 12.51 -12.34 4.61
N VAL A 238 11.72 -13.39 4.45
CA VAL A 238 12.24 -14.76 4.34
C VAL A 238 12.34 -15.24 2.90
N GLU A 239 11.59 -14.61 1.99
CA GLU A 239 11.60 -14.96 0.57
C GLU A 239 11.06 -13.81 -0.25
N GLU A 240 11.61 -13.56 -1.45
CA GLU A 240 11.09 -12.52 -2.34
C GLU A 240 11.44 -12.87 -3.78
N GLY A 241 10.64 -12.34 -4.71
CA GLY A 241 10.86 -12.53 -6.13
C GLY A 241 9.59 -12.26 -6.93
N PRO A 242 9.65 -12.60 -8.25
CA PRO A 242 8.44 -12.53 -9.07
C PRO A 242 7.34 -13.41 -8.49
N THR A 243 6.12 -12.89 -8.47
CA THR A 243 4.98 -13.57 -7.83
C THR A 243 4.78 -14.99 -8.40
N LYS A 244 4.84 -15.13 -9.71
CA LYS A 244 4.66 -16.44 -10.37
C LYS A 244 5.69 -17.46 -9.88
N GLN A 245 6.94 -17.02 -9.73
CA GLN A 245 8.04 -17.90 -9.29
C GLN A 245 7.85 -18.33 -7.84
N ILE A 246 7.54 -17.39 -6.96
CA ILE A 246 7.36 -17.67 -5.51
C ILE A 246 6.17 -18.62 -5.30
N PHE A 247 5.08 -18.42 -6.02
CA PHE A 247 3.87 -19.25 -5.87
C PHE A 247 4.06 -20.64 -6.49
N ALA A 248 4.81 -20.74 -7.61
CA ALA A 248 5.04 -22.01 -8.28
C ALA A 248 6.05 -22.89 -7.54
N ASN A 249 7.08 -22.27 -6.94
CA ASN A 249 8.19 -23.00 -6.32
C ASN A 249 8.71 -22.26 -5.08
N PRO A 250 7.90 -22.23 -3.99
CA PRO A 250 8.35 -21.57 -2.76
C PRO A 250 9.53 -22.32 -2.13
N GLN A 251 10.56 -21.61 -1.73
CA GLN A 251 11.79 -22.19 -1.19
C GLN A 251 11.82 -22.23 0.34
N HIS A 252 11.27 -21.20 1.00
CA HIS A 252 11.29 -21.12 2.46
C HIS A 252 10.14 -21.92 3.05
N SER A 253 10.38 -22.61 4.16
CA SER A 253 9.39 -23.44 4.82
C SER A 253 8.14 -22.65 5.23
N TYR A 254 8.31 -21.41 5.69
CA TYR A 254 7.18 -20.55 6.06
C TYR A 254 6.31 -20.23 4.84
N THR A 255 6.95 -19.88 3.70
CA THR A 255 6.23 -19.61 2.44
C THR A 255 5.45 -20.86 2.00
N GLN A 256 6.08 -22.02 2.09
CA GLN A 256 5.43 -23.29 1.76
C GLN A 256 4.21 -23.53 2.64
N ALA A 257 4.32 -23.26 3.94
CA ALA A 257 3.22 -23.42 4.88
C ALA A 257 2.09 -22.45 4.59
N LEU A 258 2.39 -21.18 4.28
CA LEU A 258 1.38 -20.19 3.92
C LEU A 258 0.59 -20.61 2.67
N LEU A 259 1.29 -21.05 1.64
CA LEU A 259 0.66 -21.48 0.38
C LEU A 259 -0.11 -22.77 0.55
N GLY A 260 0.37 -23.68 1.39
CA GLY A 260 -0.29 -24.94 1.70
C GLY A 260 -1.59 -24.80 2.49
N ALA A 261 -1.73 -23.69 3.21
CA ALA A 261 -2.92 -23.40 4.02
C ALA A 261 -4.10 -22.86 3.21
N ILE A 262 -3.89 -22.56 1.91
CA ILE A 262 -4.96 -22.05 1.03
C ILE A 262 -5.75 -23.24 0.47
N PRO A 263 -7.02 -23.42 0.88
CA PRO A 263 -7.78 -24.62 0.44
C PRO A 263 -8.07 -24.67 -1.06
N SER A 264 -8.05 -23.52 -1.74
CA SER A 264 -8.40 -23.42 -3.16
C SER A 264 -7.19 -23.51 -4.09
N LEU A 265 -5.97 -23.66 -3.55
CA LEU A 265 -4.75 -23.75 -4.35
C LEU A 265 -4.13 -25.14 -4.25
N ASP A 266 -4.87 -26.13 -4.72
CA ASP A 266 -4.34 -27.45 -5.07
C ASP A 266 -3.13 -27.24 -6.01
N PRO A 267 -2.06 -28.05 -5.90
CA PRO A 267 -0.93 -27.96 -6.82
C PRO A 267 -1.31 -27.93 -8.31
N ASP A 268 -2.38 -28.63 -8.67
CA ASP A 268 -2.88 -28.63 -10.05
C ASP A 268 -3.54 -27.29 -10.42
N GLN A 269 -4.13 -26.60 -9.46
CA GLN A 269 -4.74 -25.29 -9.70
C GLN A 269 -3.68 -24.18 -9.74
N ARG A 270 -2.60 -24.33 -8.98
CA ARG A 270 -1.45 -23.43 -9.06
C ARG A 270 -0.88 -23.42 -10.47
N SER A 271 -0.81 -24.61 -11.08
CA SER A 271 -0.32 -24.77 -12.45
C SER A 271 -1.27 -24.15 -13.48
N ARG A 272 -2.58 -24.12 -13.21
CA ARG A 272 -3.59 -23.56 -14.13
C ARG A 272 -3.58 -22.03 -14.13
N VAL A 273 -3.40 -21.42 -12.98
CA VAL A 273 -3.28 -19.96 -12.87
C VAL A 273 -2.06 -19.47 -13.68
N ILE A 274 -0.97 -20.24 -13.62
CA ILE A 274 0.26 -19.93 -14.35
C ILE A 274 0.06 -20.13 -15.87
N ARG A 275 -0.78 -21.10 -16.27
CA ARG A 275 -1.01 -21.42 -17.69
C ARG A 275 -1.99 -20.48 -18.38
N SER A 276 -2.96 -19.92 -17.66
CA SER A 276 -3.95 -19.01 -18.25
C SER A 276 -3.34 -17.70 -18.73
N ASP A 277 -2.25 -17.27 -18.08
CA ASP A 277 -1.56 -16.03 -18.46
C ASP A 277 -0.67 -16.20 -19.70
N ARG A 278 -0.34 -17.44 -20.08
CA ARG A 278 0.50 -17.67 -21.29
C ARG A 278 -0.32 -17.59 -22.57
N ASN A 279 -1.65 -17.73 -22.49
CA ASN A 279 -2.51 -17.70 -23.67
C ASN A 279 -3.06 -16.33 -24.04
N THR A 280 -2.71 -15.31 -23.28
CA THR A 280 -3.15 -13.93 -23.57
C THR A 280 -2.05 -13.09 -24.25
N SER A 281 -0.91 -13.70 -24.61
CA SER A 281 0.20 -13.02 -25.32
C SER A 281 0.34 -13.54 -26.73
N UNK A 282 -0.55 -13.56 -27.17
CA UNK A 282 -0.38 -13.88 -28.50
C UNK A 282 -0.86 -12.91 -29.39
#